data_8573d51e26310a1a1049627e83f313f2
#
_entry.id   8573d51e26310a1a1049627e83f313f2
#
_cell.length_a   1.000
_cell.length_b   1.000
_cell.length_c   1.000
_cell.angle_alpha   90.00
_cell.angle_beta   90.00
_cell.angle_gamma   90.00
#
_symmetry.space_group_name_H-M   'P 1'
#
loop_
_entity.id
_entity.type
_entity.pdbx_description
1 polymer ?
#
loop_
_entity_poly.entity_id
_entity_poly.type
_entity_poly.pdbx_seq_one_letter_code
_entity_poly.pdbx_strand_id
1 'polypeptide(L)'
;MNEKIKKITVSAITAILAASCTGCAAVTDLLQEHNIEIPYITSGWRHGEDSESGEPASAGVTGAAETANEQEPAEQLSVEELRRMSEGKNLNIYCWDESLESLFIMYYPGYEDIGDRKGRIGDVTVNWILPQEEGKYMELLAEKLLTAEYLGADERVDLYLAPEEDLAIYVNSDYSLDIREKVGLTDEELEDQFPFTQQMASTDMGVLKAVTWQASPGVCVYRRSIAKDVFGTDDPNAIQKELADWTKFQAAAAEMKKKEYFMVSGYYDTFAPYRFTADRHWENDGKMVIPEAMVQWRDMMASFTANAYHNKTQIGEKEWLADQGPAGKVFCFFRAINDIDSRMAAYSLADANMAPEEGNGIYGDYAVCCGPQSYCTGGVWILAAPSTDNLLLDREIMENLTCNSTMLYKIAQNEEIFTNTVSGMRRLAGENKTDSFLGGQNPFEVYYEAASRLNCLPAGNYDRWMGDTYRNNMIKSFTGELDRDEAMDLFYLRVRDRYPELDIED
;
A
#
# COMPACT_ATOMS: atom_id res chain seq x y z
N MET A 1 32.89 -3.07 -16.41
CA MET A 1 32.24 -1.73 -16.39
C MET A 1 32.97 -0.86 -15.37
N ASN A 2 33.27 0.39 -15.72
CA ASN A 2 34.21 1.20 -14.92
C ASN A 2 33.58 1.62 -13.58
N GLU A 3 34.31 1.57 -12.46
CA GLU A 3 33.81 1.92 -11.11
C GLU A 3 33.12 3.29 -11.02
N LYS A 4 33.57 4.25 -11.86
CA LYS A 4 32.92 5.56 -11.99
C LYS A 4 31.52 5.47 -12.62
N ILE A 5 31.30 4.58 -13.57
CA ILE A 5 29.99 4.40 -14.23
C ILE A 5 29.03 3.71 -13.25
N LYS A 6 29.51 2.75 -12.44
CA LYS A 6 28.70 2.08 -11.40
C LYS A 6 28.23 3.05 -10.32
N LYS A 7 29.11 3.94 -9.82
CA LYS A 7 28.72 4.95 -8.82
C LYS A 7 27.71 5.96 -9.36
N ILE A 8 27.83 6.33 -10.63
CA ILE A 8 26.89 7.25 -11.30
C ILE A 8 25.51 6.58 -11.48
N THR A 9 25.48 5.30 -11.88
CA THR A 9 24.23 4.55 -12.07
C THR A 9 23.49 4.33 -10.75
N VAL A 10 24.18 3.94 -9.68
CA VAL A 10 23.60 3.79 -8.35
C VAL A 10 23.05 5.13 -7.84
N SER A 11 23.83 6.21 -7.97
CA SER A 11 23.38 7.55 -7.55
C SER A 11 22.16 8.05 -8.33
N ALA A 12 22.06 7.74 -9.63
CA ALA A 12 20.92 8.15 -10.45
C ALA A 12 19.63 7.39 -10.08
N ILE A 13 19.72 6.09 -9.85
CA ILE A 13 18.56 5.27 -9.43
C ILE A 13 18.14 5.60 -8.00
N THR A 14 19.08 5.82 -7.09
CA THR A 14 18.81 6.31 -5.74
C THR A 14 18.10 7.67 -5.78
N ALA A 15 18.49 8.56 -6.69
CA ALA A 15 17.82 9.86 -6.87
C ALA A 15 16.37 9.70 -7.39
N ILE A 16 16.09 8.73 -8.26
CA ILE A 16 14.73 8.45 -8.74
C ILE A 16 13.84 7.89 -7.62
N LEU A 17 14.37 6.99 -6.80
CA LEU A 17 13.66 6.44 -5.64
C LEU A 17 13.45 7.49 -4.53
N ALA A 18 14.45 8.33 -4.27
CA ALA A 18 14.33 9.43 -3.31
C ALA A 18 13.39 10.55 -3.78
N ALA A 19 13.25 10.78 -5.09
CA ALA A 19 12.31 11.77 -5.63
C ALA A 19 10.85 11.37 -5.44
N SER A 20 10.56 10.11 -5.17
CA SER A 20 9.22 9.65 -4.80
C SER A 20 8.83 10.01 -3.36
N CYS A 21 9.80 10.20 -2.46
CA CYS A 21 9.55 10.44 -1.03
C CYS A 21 9.61 11.92 -0.58
N THR A 22 10.27 12.82 -1.34
CA THR A 22 10.41 14.23 -0.95
C THR A 22 10.34 15.16 -2.16
N GLY A 23 9.59 16.23 -2.05
CA GLY A 23 9.24 17.23 -3.06
C GLY A 23 10.27 17.47 -4.18
N CYS A 24 9.82 17.22 -5.37
CA CYS A 24 10.55 17.05 -6.64
C CYS A 24 11.53 18.15 -7.12
N ALA A 25 11.59 19.33 -6.53
CA ALA A 25 12.37 20.44 -7.07
C ALA A 25 13.90 20.27 -6.94
N ALA A 26 14.37 19.75 -5.82
CA ALA A 26 15.81 19.68 -5.53
C ALA A 26 16.56 18.61 -6.35
N VAL A 27 15.88 17.55 -6.79
CA VAL A 27 16.49 16.41 -7.50
C VAL A 27 16.58 16.68 -9.00
N THR A 28 15.61 17.38 -9.57
CA THR A 28 15.63 17.78 -10.98
C THR A 28 16.79 18.74 -11.26
N ASP A 29 17.06 19.67 -10.35
CA ASP A 29 18.19 20.60 -10.44
C ASP A 29 19.54 19.86 -10.37
N LEU A 30 19.64 18.83 -9.54
CA LEU A 30 20.88 18.04 -9.39
C LEU A 30 21.18 17.17 -10.63
N LEU A 31 20.16 16.66 -11.30
CA LEU A 31 20.29 15.85 -12.52
C LEU A 31 20.66 16.71 -13.73
N GLN A 32 20.11 17.93 -13.83
CA GLN A 32 20.47 18.89 -14.87
C GLN A 32 21.87 19.45 -14.71
N GLU A 33 22.31 19.72 -13.49
CA GLU A 33 23.65 20.26 -13.20
C GLU A 33 24.77 19.27 -13.54
N HIS A 34 24.51 17.96 -13.53
CA HIS A 34 25.49 16.91 -13.78
C HIS A 34 25.38 16.21 -15.14
N ASN A 35 24.47 16.64 -16.02
CA ASN A 35 24.29 16.08 -17.37
C ASN A 35 24.20 14.55 -17.39
N ILE A 36 23.41 13.96 -16.45
CA ILE A 36 23.26 12.52 -16.29
C ILE A 36 22.11 12.04 -17.20
N GLU A 37 22.44 11.39 -18.29
CA GLU A 37 21.47 10.62 -19.09
C GLU A 37 21.12 9.32 -18.32
N ILE A 38 19.85 9.14 -17.98
CA ILE A 38 19.33 7.94 -17.36
C ILE A 38 19.09 6.90 -18.46
N PRO A 39 19.77 5.73 -18.44
CA PRO A 39 19.41 4.67 -19.36
C PRO A 39 18.00 4.20 -19.00
N TYR A 40 17.05 4.40 -19.89
CA TYR A 40 15.71 3.87 -19.80
C TYR A 40 15.73 2.35 -19.62
N ILE A 41 15.01 1.84 -18.64
CA ILE A 41 14.57 0.45 -18.62
C ILE A 41 13.40 0.37 -19.62
N THR A 42 13.73 0.33 -20.90
CA THR A 42 12.77 -0.06 -21.90
C THR A 42 12.59 -1.55 -21.79
N SER A 43 11.44 -2.00 -21.31
CA SER A 43 10.94 -3.33 -21.58
C SER A 43 10.84 -3.51 -23.09
N GLY A 44 11.89 -4.08 -23.68
CA GLY A 44 11.96 -4.33 -25.10
C GLY A 44 11.08 -5.50 -25.49
N TRP A 45 9.82 -5.26 -25.74
CA TRP A 45 8.94 -6.17 -26.47
C TRP A 45 9.08 -5.85 -27.95
N ARG A 46 9.95 -6.57 -28.65
CA ARG A 46 9.88 -6.70 -30.10
C ARG A 46 8.99 -7.90 -30.39
N HIS A 47 7.86 -7.66 -31.02
CA HIS A 47 7.15 -8.68 -31.77
C HIS A 47 8.08 -9.27 -32.85
N GLY A 48 8.35 -10.56 -32.74
CA GLY A 48 8.94 -11.34 -33.82
C GLY A 48 7.80 -11.97 -34.60
N GLU A 49 7.68 -11.55 -35.84
CA GLU A 49 6.81 -12.17 -36.82
C GLU A 49 7.39 -13.53 -37.27
N ASP A 50 6.46 -14.46 -37.44
CA ASP A 50 6.43 -15.60 -38.39
C ASP A 50 7.62 -16.55 -38.55
N SER A 51 7.37 -17.84 -38.22
CA SER A 51 7.65 -18.93 -39.16
C SER A 51 6.95 -20.23 -38.80
N GLU A 52 6.04 -20.58 -39.68
CA GLU A 52 5.62 -21.89 -40.24
C GLU A 52 5.81 -23.19 -39.46
N SER A 53 4.64 -23.80 -39.27
CA SER A 53 4.24 -25.22 -39.42
C SER A 53 5.28 -26.31 -39.60
N GLY A 54 5.18 -27.34 -38.77
CA GLY A 54 5.70 -28.67 -39.00
C GLY A 54 4.98 -29.68 -38.12
N GLU A 55 4.05 -30.44 -38.72
CA GLU A 55 3.30 -31.52 -38.10
C GLU A 55 4.13 -32.80 -37.85
N PRO A 56 3.66 -33.74 -37.06
CA PRO A 56 4.47 -34.76 -36.42
C PRO A 56 4.54 -36.08 -37.18
N ALA A 57 5.64 -36.73 -37.11
CA ALA A 57 5.79 -38.14 -37.55
C ALA A 57 5.63 -39.08 -36.37
N SER A 58 4.61 -39.93 -36.47
CA SER A 58 4.38 -41.09 -35.62
C SER A 58 5.40 -42.22 -35.93
N ALA A 59 6.01 -42.82 -34.91
CA ALA A 59 6.58 -44.12 -35.02
C ALA A 59 6.34 -44.90 -33.73
N GLY A 60 5.54 -45.93 -33.83
CA GLY A 60 5.36 -46.93 -32.79
C GLY A 60 6.54 -47.90 -32.73
N VAL A 61 6.88 -48.34 -31.54
CA VAL A 61 7.67 -49.55 -31.31
C VAL A 61 7.13 -50.32 -30.12
N THR A 62 6.97 -51.56 -30.38
CA THR A 62 6.50 -52.68 -29.54
C THR A 62 7.44 -53.07 -28.41
N GLY A 63 6.82 -53.57 -27.37
CA GLY A 63 7.20 -54.15 -26.12
C GLY A 63 8.55 -54.90 -25.97
N ALA A 64 8.99 -54.86 -24.74
CA ALA A 64 9.68 -55.94 -24.05
C ALA A 64 9.45 -55.76 -22.53
N ALA A 65 8.94 -56.81 -21.93
CA ALA A 65 8.86 -56.95 -20.48
C ALA A 65 10.25 -57.30 -19.94
N GLU A 66 10.72 -56.54 -18.93
CA GLU A 66 11.81 -57.05 -18.08
C GLU A 66 11.62 -56.54 -16.64
N THR A 67 11.51 -57.51 -15.77
CA THR A 67 11.92 -57.66 -14.37
C THR A 67 11.81 -56.44 -13.46
N ALA A 68 10.86 -56.55 -12.55
CA ALA A 68 10.79 -55.77 -11.32
C ALA A 68 12.09 -55.90 -10.53
N ASN A 69 12.81 -54.80 -10.42
CA ASN A 69 13.82 -54.60 -9.39
C ASN A 69 13.11 -53.80 -8.27
N GLU A 70 12.93 -54.43 -7.12
CA GLU A 70 12.48 -53.76 -5.92
C GLU A 70 13.55 -52.73 -5.53
N GLN A 71 13.38 -51.50 -6.01
CA GLN A 71 14.04 -50.34 -5.41
C GLN A 71 13.29 -50.03 -4.11
N GLU A 72 14.02 -50.13 -2.99
CA GLU A 72 13.58 -49.52 -1.73
C GLU A 72 13.05 -48.09 -2.01
N PRO A 73 11.93 -47.71 -1.40
CA PRO A 73 11.43 -46.34 -1.57
C PRO A 73 12.53 -45.40 -1.11
N ALA A 74 13.00 -44.52 -2.00
CA ALA A 74 13.90 -43.46 -1.63
C ALA A 74 13.25 -42.73 -0.44
N GLU A 75 13.94 -42.68 0.70
CA GLU A 75 13.51 -41.89 1.86
C GLU A 75 13.24 -40.51 1.35
N GLN A 76 11.96 -40.07 1.36
CA GLN A 76 11.61 -38.68 1.11
C GLN A 76 12.17 -37.89 2.26
N LEU A 77 13.19 -37.08 1.97
CA LEU A 77 13.75 -36.11 2.92
C LEU A 77 12.64 -35.24 3.46
N SER A 78 12.66 -35.00 4.76
CA SER A 78 11.76 -34.04 5.38
C SER A 78 12.04 -32.62 4.84
N VAL A 79 11.04 -31.72 4.90
CA VAL A 79 11.21 -30.33 4.49
C VAL A 79 12.37 -29.67 5.24
N GLU A 80 12.59 -30.05 6.50
CA GLU A 80 13.70 -29.53 7.31
C GLU A 80 15.07 -30.04 6.82
N GLU A 81 15.16 -31.28 6.36
CA GLU A 81 16.39 -31.82 5.77
C GLU A 81 16.68 -31.19 4.40
N LEU A 82 15.65 -30.97 3.58
CA LEU A 82 15.79 -30.24 2.31
C LEU A 82 16.27 -28.81 2.55
N ARG A 83 15.72 -28.11 3.56
CA ARG A 83 16.16 -26.78 3.95
C ARG A 83 17.63 -26.76 4.36
N ARG A 84 18.09 -27.69 5.23
CA ARG A 84 19.50 -27.77 5.67
C ARG A 84 20.47 -27.99 4.52
N MET A 85 20.02 -28.59 3.43
CA MET A 85 20.86 -28.92 2.28
C MET A 85 20.89 -27.85 1.20
N SER A 86 19.87 -27.02 1.12
CA SER A 86 19.63 -26.11 -0.01
C SER A 86 19.56 -24.63 0.36
N GLU A 87 19.50 -24.30 1.65
CA GLU A 87 19.33 -22.90 2.08
C GLU A 87 20.57 -22.31 2.75
N GLY A 88 20.63 -20.98 2.74
CA GLY A 88 21.63 -20.18 3.43
C GLY A 88 21.57 -20.33 4.95
N LYS A 89 22.47 -19.67 5.64
CA LYS A 89 22.54 -19.65 7.10
C LYS A 89 22.11 -18.30 7.68
N ASN A 90 21.96 -17.30 6.85
CA ASN A 90 21.49 -15.98 7.20
C ASN A 90 20.34 -15.61 6.29
N LEU A 91 19.23 -15.21 6.89
CA LEU A 91 18.07 -14.62 6.24
C LEU A 91 18.04 -13.13 6.54
N ASN A 92 18.10 -12.28 5.53
CA ASN A 92 18.13 -10.83 5.67
C ASN A 92 16.77 -10.25 5.30
N ILE A 93 16.05 -9.70 6.29
CA ILE A 93 14.76 -9.04 6.11
C ILE A 93 14.95 -7.54 6.21
N TYR A 94 14.66 -6.83 5.12
CA TYR A 94 14.80 -5.38 5.03
C TYR A 94 13.51 -4.68 5.42
N CYS A 95 13.57 -3.83 6.44
CA CYS A 95 12.44 -3.10 7.02
C CYS A 95 12.80 -1.63 7.22
N TRP A 96 11.81 -0.76 7.31
CA TRP A 96 12.05 0.66 7.68
C TRP A 96 11.96 0.90 9.18
N ASP A 97 11.27 0.03 9.95
CA ASP A 97 11.13 0.09 11.41
C ASP A 97 11.07 -1.32 12.03
N GLU A 98 10.89 -1.38 13.33
CA GLU A 98 10.91 -2.62 14.13
C GLU A 98 9.54 -3.34 14.20
N SER A 99 8.52 -2.86 13.48
CA SER A 99 7.15 -3.38 13.62
C SER A 99 7.04 -4.85 13.24
N LEU A 100 7.68 -5.26 12.13
CA LEU A 100 7.66 -6.66 11.70
C LEU A 100 8.48 -7.56 12.63
N GLU A 101 9.65 -7.12 13.07
CA GLU A 101 10.46 -7.83 14.09
C GLU A 101 9.65 -8.08 15.36
N SER A 102 8.92 -7.05 15.84
CA SER A 102 8.04 -7.17 17.00
C SER A 102 6.94 -8.21 16.81
N LEU A 103 6.33 -8.29 15.62
CA LEU A 103 5.35 -9.32 15.31
C LEU A 103 5.97 -10.74 15.32
N PHE A 104 7.21 -10.89 14.84
CA PHE A 104 7.91 -12.16 14.91
C PHE A 104 8.18 -12.59 16.34
N ILE A 105 8.66 -11.69 17.20
CA ILE A 105 8.91 -11.97 18.61
C ILE A 105 7.63 -12.44 19.32
N MET A 106 6.49 -11.81 19.01
CA MET A 106 5.24 -12.08 19.73
C MET A 106 4.45 -13.27 19.16
N TYR A 107 4.50 -13.49 17.83
CA TYR A 107 3.52 -14.38 17.19
C TYR A 107 4.13 -15.45 16.28
N TYR A 108 5.38 -15.26 15.76
CA TYR A 108 5.90 -16.20 14.78
C TYR A 108 6.34 -17.53 15.42
N PRO A 109 5.79 -18.69 14.96
CA PRO A 109 6.12 -19.96 15.56
C PRO A 109 7.59 -20.34 15.40
N GLY A 110 8.27 -20.66 16.48
CA GLY A 110 9.67 -21.13 16.44
C GLY A 110 10.71 -20.02 16.23
N TYR A 111 10.31 -18.76 16.22
CA TYR A 111 11.26 -17.64 16.25
C TYR A 111 11.83 -17.45 17.66
N GLU A 112 13.15 -17.30 17.73
CA GLU A 112 13.90 -17.00 18.95
C GLU A 112 14.63 -15.67 18.76
N ASP A 113 14.29 -14.67 19.55
CA ASP A 113 15.03 -13.39 19.60
C ASP A 113 16.36 -13.61 20.30
N ILE A 114 17.48 -13.27 19.62
CA ILE A 114 18.83 -13.37 20.17
C ILE A 114 19.51 -12.01 20.41
N GLY A 115 18.74 -10.92 20.25
CA GLY A 115 19.19 -9.55 20.46
C GLY A 115 19.95 -8.97 19.25
N ASP A 116 20.30 -7.69 19.35
CA ASP A 116 21.04 -6.95 18.32
C ASP A 116 20.37 -6.99 16.92
N ARG A 117 19.02 -6.93 16.88
CA ARG A 117 18.22 -7.05 15.65
C ARG A 117 18.47 -8.36 14.91
N LYS A 118 18.58 -9.44 15.68
CA LYS A 118 18.76 -10.79 15.17
C LYS A 118 17.82 -11.77 15.86
N GLY A 119 17.41 -12.75 15.10
CA GLY A 119 16.66 -13.88 15.61
C GLY A 119 17.15 -15.18 15.01
N ARG A 120 16.47 -16.26 15.33
CA ARG A 120 16.73 -17.58 14.81
C ARG A 120 15.43 -18.30 14.49
N ILE A 121 15.41 -18.99 13.35
CA ILE A 121 14.37 -19.95 12.97
C ILE A 121 15.10 -21.24 12.60
N GLY A 122 14.99 -22.27 13.45
CA GLY A 122 15.79 -23.50 13.28
C GLY A 122 17.29 -23.20 13.32
N ASP A 123 18.01 -23.56 12.26
CA ASP A 123 19.46 -23.34 12.12
C ASP A 123 19.83 -22.03 11.38
N VAL A 124 18.83 -21.24 10.92
CA VAL A 124 19.02 -20.01 10.15
C VAL A 124 18.96 -18.80 11.07
N THR A 125 19.94 -17.90 10.95
CA THR A 125 19.94 -16.61 11.63
C THR A 125 19.13 -15.61 10.82
N VAL A 126 18.12 -15.00 11.43
CA VAL A 126 17.34 -13.90 10.85
C VAL A 126 17.99 -12.57 11.23
N ASN A 127 18.33 -11.78 10.23
CA ASN A 127 18.88 -10.42 10.42
C ASN A 127 17.83 -9.39 10.01
N TRP A 128 17.47 -8.49 10.93
CA TRP A 128 16.60 -7.36 10.67
C TRP A 128 17.42 -6.17 10.21
N ILE A 129 17.30 -5.81 8.95
CA ILE A 129 18.10 -4.76 8.32
C ILE A 129 17.30 -3.48 8.23
N LEU A 130 17.62 -2.52 9.09
CA LEU A 130 16.97 -1.21 9.13
C LEU A 130 17.94 -0.11 8.66
N PRO A 131 17.41 0.99 8.09
CA PRO A 131 18.25 2.13 7.73
C PRO A 131 18.86 2.78 8.98
N GLN A 132 20.07 3.32 8.84
CA GLN A 132 20.72 4.04 9.93
C GLN A 132 20.10 5.41 10.21
N GLU A 133 19.46 5.99 9.19
CA GLU A 133 18.80 7.30 9.24
C GLU A 133 17.35 7.14 8.81
N GLU A 134 16.46 7.84 9.50
CA GLU A 134 15.03 7.87 9.15
C GLU A 134 14.83 8.36 7.71
N GLY A 135 13.93 7.74 6.98
CA GLY A 135 13.64 8.08 5.58
C GLY A 135 14.65 7.55 4.56
N LYS A 136 15.68 6.80 4.97
CA LYS A 136 16.70 6.25 4.06
C LYS A 136 16.49 4.79 3.65
N TYR A 137 15.35 4.23 4.00
CA TYR A 137 15.04 2.82 3.70
C TYR A 137 15.08 2.51 2.21
N MET A 138 14.42 3.30 1.38
CA MET A 138 14.34 3.06 -0.06
C MET A 138 15.70 3.15 -0.76
N GLU A 139 16.56 4.08 -0.30
CA GLU A 139 17.93 4.19 -0.81
C GLU A 139 18.77 2.95 -0.46
N LEU A 140 18.68 2.49 0.80
CA LEU A 140 19.37 1.30 1.28
C LEU A 140 18.91 0.05 0.50
N LEU A 141 17.60 -0.17 0.39
CA LEU A 141 17.02 -1.32 -0.31
C LEU A 141 17.42 -1.31 -1.79
N ALA A 142 17.28 -0.19 -2.47
CA ALA A 142 17.66 -0.05 -3.87
C ALA A 142 19.16 -0.35 -4.11
N GLU A 143 20.04 0.15 -3.25
CA GLU A 143 21.48 -0.16 -3.32
C GLU A 143 21.71 -1.67 -3.26
N LYS A 144 21.09 -2.36 -2.30
CA LYS A 144 21.30 -3.80 -2.08
C LYS A 144 20.72 -4.66 -3.19
N LEU A 145 19.50 -4.36 -3.67
CA LEU A 145 18.90 -5.06 -4.79
C LEU A 145 19.72 -4.91 -6.08
N LEU A 146 20.19 -3.69 -6.37
CA LEU A 146 20.99 -3.39 -7.56
C LEU A 146 22.40 -4.01 -7.53
N THR A 147 22.96 -4.22 -6.34
CA THR A 147 24.32 -4.75 -6.17
C THR A 147 24.34 -6.22 -5.77
N ALA A 148 23.21 -6.89 -5.74
CA ALA A 148 23.06 -8.26 -5.25
C ALA A 148 24.05 -9.27 -5.89
N GLU A 149 24.35 -9.13 -7.20
CA GLU A 149 25.31 -9.99 -7.90
C GLU A 149 26.76 -9.89 -7.37
N TYR A 150 27.09 -8.82 -6.64
CA TYR A 150 28.43 -8.57 -6.08
C TYR A 150 28.52 -8.90 -4.58
N LEU A 151 27.39 -9.21 -3.95
CA LEU A 151 27.31 -9.56 -2.54
C LEU A 151 27.54 -11.07 -2.36
N GLY A 152 28.11 -11.46 -1.21
CA GLY A 152 28.11 -12.84 -0.76
C GLY A 152 26.66 -13.34 -0.55
N ALA A 153 26.42 -14.64 -0.62
CA ALA A 153 25.08 -15.22 -0.43
C ALA A 153 24.44 -14.73 0.88
N ASP A 154 25.15 -14.81 1.98
CA ASP A 154 24.69 -14.37 3.32
C ASP A 154 24.53 -12.83 3.50
N GLU A 155 24.79 -12.03 2.47
CA GLU A 155 24.70 -10.57 2.52
C GLU A 155 23.62 -10.00 1.59
N ARG A 156 22.91 -10.86 0.84
CA ARG A 156 21.88 -10.48 -0.12
C ARG A 156 20.57 -10.18 0.57
N VAL A 157 19.70 -9.52 -0.16
CA VAL A 157 18.30 -9.36 0.25
C VAL A 157 17.58 -10.68 0.04
N ASP A 158 16.90 -11.19 1.06
CA ASP A 158 15.98 -12.32 0.97
C ASP A 158 14.55 -11.78 0.92
N LEU A 159 14.08 -11.20 2.02
CA LEU A 159 12.77 -10.56 2.12
C LEU A 159 12.89 -9.06 2.32
N TYR A 160 11.94 -8.32 1.81
CA TYR A 160 11.87 -6.88 2.03
C TYR A 160 10.43 -6.37 2.04
N LEU A 161 10.23 -5.23 2.66
CA LEU A 161 8.94 -4.56 2.75
C LEU A 161 8.81 -3.46 1.69
N ALA A 162 7.62 -3.34 1.12
CA ALA A 162 7.23 -2.20 0.30
C ALA A 162 5.95 -1.57 0.85
N PRO A 163 5.92 -0.24 1.08
CA PRO A 163 4.69 0.47 1.38
C PRO A 163 3.81 0.56 0.12
N GLU A 164 2.51 0.74 0.30
CA GLU A 164 1.54 0.86 -0.80
C GLU A 164 2.02 1.82 -1.89
N GLU A 165 2.54 2.93 -1.45
CA GLU A 165 2.96 4.02 -2.33
C GLU A 165 4.12 3.68 -3.26
N ASP A 166 4.98 2.72 -2.92
CA ASP A 166 6.12 2.29 -3.73
C ASP A 166 5.96 0.87 -4.29
N LEU A 167 4.84 0.21 -3.99
CA LEU A 167 4.58 -1.18 -4.36
C LEU A 167 4.72 -1.42 -5.88
N ALA A 168 4.21 -0.50 -6.70
CA ALA A 168 4.27 -0.59 -8.16
C ALA A 168 5.69 -0.73 -8.71
N ILE A 169 6.68 -0.08 -8.07
CA ILE A 169 8.09 -0.12 -8.49
C ILE A 169 8.61 -1.56 -8.45
N TYR A 170 8.25 -2.31 -7.41
CA TYR A 170 8.74 -3.66 -7.20
C TYR A 170 7.89 -4.71 -7.92
N VAL A 171 6.57 -4.55 -7.91
CA VAL A 171 5.63 -5.46 -8.59
C VAL A 171 5.92 -5.52 -10.10
N ASN A 172 6.18 -4.37 -10.73
CA ASN A 172 6.43 -4.27 -12.16
C ASN A 172 7.92 -4.35 -12.54
N SER A 173 8.75 -4.95 -11.69
CA SER A 173 10.19 -5.11 -11.92
C SER A 173 10.65 -6.54 -11.72
N ASP A 174 11.92 -6.80 -12.07
CA ASP A 174 12.59 -8.07 -11.82
C ASP A 174 13.19 -8.17 -10.41
N TYR A 175 12.89 -7.22 -9.51
CA TYR A 175 13.40 -7.21 -8.14
C TYR A 175 12.54 -8.00 -7.16
N SER A 176 11.40 -8.54 -7.59
CA SER A 176 10.54 -9.41 -6.80
C SER A 176 10.22 -10.72 -7.52
N LEU A 177 10.14 -11.81 -6.77
CA LEU A 177 9.77 -13.12 -7.27
C LEU A 177 8.24 -13.22 -7.46
N ASP A 178 7.82 -14.09 -8.39
CA ASP A 178 6.44 -14.57 -8.49
C ASP A 178 6.09 -15.38 -7.26
N ILE A 179 5.05 -14.96 -6.54
CA ILE A 179 4.62 -15.59 -5.29
C ILE A 179 4.08 -17.00 -5.51
N ARG A 180 3.39 -17.24 -6.63
CA ARG A 180 2.81 -18.56 -6.93
C ARG A 180 3.84 -19.52 -7.55
N GLU A 181 4.51 -19.08 -8.63
CA GLU A 181 5.38 -19.97 -9.40
C GLU A 181 6.78 -20.12 -8.81
N LYS A 182 7.30 -19.12 -8.11
CA LYS A 182 8.68 -19.11 -7.58
C LYS A 182 8.72 -19.33 -6.08
N VAL A 183 7.97 -18.56 -5.32
CA VAL A 183 7.88 -18.74 -3.86
C VAL A 183 7.06 -19.99 -3.53
N GLY A 184 6.00 -20.28 -4.31
CA GLY A 184 5.24 -21.52 -4.23
C GLY A 184 4.03 -21.46 -3.28
N LEU A 185 3.48 -20.25 -3.00
CA LEU A 185 2.19 -20.15 -2.32
C LEU A 185 1.06 -20.51 -3.29
N THR A 186 0.15 -21.36 -2.84
CA THR A 186 -0.96 -21.88 -3.63
C THR A 186 -2.19 -20.95 -3.52
N ASP A 187 -3.11 -21.03 -4.49
CA ASP A 187 -4.36 -20.31 -4.44
C ASP A 187 -5.22 -20.71 -3.23
N GLU A 188 -5.14 -21.96 -2.76
CA GLU A 188 -5.83 -22.45 -1.56
C GLU A 188 -5.30 -21.75 -0.29
N GLU A 189 -3.98 -21.57 -0.17
CA GLU A 189 -3.38 -20.84 0.96
C GLU A 189 -3.75 -19.35 0.93
N LEU A 190 -3.87 -18.77 -0.23
CA LEU A 190 -4.18 -17.35 -0.44
C LEU A 190 -5.69 -17.02 -0.39
N GLU A 191 -6.59 -18.02 -0.33
CA GLU A 191 -8.05 -17.81 -0.53
C GLU A 191 -8.71 -16.98 0.57
N ASP A 192 -8.19 -17.01 1.82
CA ASP A 192 -8.76 -16.25 2.95
C ASP A 192 -8.24 -14.79 3.01
N GLN A 193 -7.43 -14.34 2.05
CA GLN A 193 -7.01 -12.95 1.95
C GLN A 193 -8.10 -12.09 1.29
N PHE A 194 -8.16 -10.79 1.62
CA PHE A 194 -9.00 -9.85 0.90
C PHE A 194 -8.51 -9.69 -0.55
N PRO A 195 -9.35 -9.91 -1.57
CA PRO A 195 -8.90 -9.94 -2.98
C PRO A 195 -8.19 -8.66 -3.44
N PHE A 196 -8.57 -7.50 -2.94
CA PHE A 196 -7.97 -6.23 -3.34
C PHE A 196 -6.47 -6.15 -3.00
N THR A 197 -6.02 -6.82 -1.93
CA THR A 197 -4.60 -6.83 -1.54
C THR A 197 -3.74 -7.58 -2.55
N GLN A 198 -4.27 -8.67 -3.11
CA GLN A 198 -3.62 -9.42 -4.18
C GLN A 198 -3.69 -8.68 -5.52
N GLN A 199 -4.82 -8.01 -5.81
CA GLN A 199 -4.97 -7.19 -7.02
C GLN A 199 -3.90 -6.11 -7.07
N MET A 200 -3.73 -5.34 -5.99
CA MET A 200 -2.72 -4.29 -5.90
C MET A 200 -1.28 -4.81 -6.02
N ALA A 201 -1.04 -6.04 -5.57
CA ALA A 201 0.27 -6.69 -5.58
C ALA A 201 0.53 -7.51 -6.85
N SER A 202 -0.33 -7.42 -7.83
CA SER A 202 -0.20 -8.13 -9.11
C SER A 202 0.21 -7.18 -10.24
N THR A 203 0.91 -7.74 -11.22
CA THR A 203 1.14 -7.06 -12.50
C THR A 203 -0.17 -7.01 -13.33
N ASP A 204 -0.22 -6.20 -14.38
CA ASP A 204 -1.34 -6.18 -15.34
C ASP A 204 -1.61 -7.55 -15.99
N MET A 205 -0.61 -8.43 -16.03
CA MET A 205 -0.74 -9.81 -16.51
C MET A 205 -1.25 -10.78 -15.42
N GLY A 206 -1.56 -10.30 -14.22
CA GLY A 206 -2.06 -11.10 -13.11
C GLY A 206 -0.99 -11.89 -12.35
N VAL A 207 0.30 -11.59 -12.52
CA VAL A 207 1.39 -12.22 -11.77
C VAL A 207 1.47 -11.59 -10.38
N LEU A 208 1.20 -12.37 -9.34
CA LEU A 208 1.29 -11.91 -7.94
C LEU A 208 2.75 -11.84 -7.50
N LYS A 209 3.20 -10.66 -7.07
CA LYS A 209 4.60 -10.37 -6.73
C LYS A 209 4.84 -10.06 -5.25
N ALA A 210 3.78 -9.83 -4.50
CA ALA A 210 3.85 -9.52 -3.07
C ALA A 210 2.63 -10.05 -2.33
N VAL A 211 2.76 -10.24 -1.02
CA VAL A 211 1.68 -10.59 -0.10
C VAL A 211 1.71 -9.68 1.12
N THR A 212 0.61 -9.60 1.85
CA THR A 212 0.54 -8.75 3.05
C THR A 212 -0.22 -9.42 4.19
N TRP A 213 0.20 -9.14 5.42
CA TRP A 213 -0.52 -9.53 6.64
C TRP A 213 -1.57 -8.50 7.06
N GLN A 214 -1.53 -7.30 6.49
CA GLN A 214 -2.46 -6.20 6.77
C GLN A 214 -3.35 -5.92 5.58
N ALA A 215 -4.63 -5.76 5.80
CA ALA A 215 -5.52 -5.10 4.86
C ALA A 215 -5.77 -3.68 5.37
N SER A 216 -5.69 -2.69 4.49
CA SER A 216 -5.81 -1.27 4.86
C SER A 216 -6.97 -0.58 4.14
N PRO A 217 -8.23 -0.97 4.42
CA PRO A 217 -9.34 -0.20 3.92
C PRO A 217 -9.35 1.18 4.56
N GLY A 218 -9.70 2.19 3.77
CA GLY A 218 -9.98 3.52 4.28
C GLY A 218 -11.45 3.66 4.66
N VAL A 219 -11.72 4.50 5.64
CA VAL A 219 -13.08 4.79 6.15
C VAL A 219 -13.31 6.29 6.31
N CYS A 220 -14.57 6.68 6.39
CA CYS A 220 -15.01 8.02 6.74
C CYS A 220 -15.21 8.09 8.25
N VAL A 221 -14.37 8.87 8.93
CA VAL A 221 -14.48 9.17 10.38
C VAL A 221 -15.25 10.47 10.53
N TYR A 222 -16.32 10.47 11.30
CA TYR A 222 -17.17 11.66 11.47
C TYR A 222 -17.40 12.04 12.92
N ARG A 223 -17.72 13.32 13.16
CA ARG A 223 -18.07 13.89 14.48
C ARG A 223 -19.53 13.61 14.81
N ARG A 224 -19.78 12.83 15.88
CA ARG A 224 -21.12 12.48 16.35
C ARG A 224 -21.94 13.71 16.74
N SER A 225 -21.34 14.64 17.47
CA SER A 225 -22.01 15.87 17.91
C SER A 225 -22.47 16.73 16.72
N ILE A 226 -21.65 16.83 15.66
CA ILE A 226 -22.00 17.55 14.44
C ILE A 226 -23.09 16.81 13.65
N ALA A 227 -22.97 15.48 13.53
CA ALA A 227 -24.01 14.63 12.92
C ALA A 227 -25.37 14.84 13.56
N LYS A 228 -25.41 14.84 14.90
CA LYS A 228 -26.62 15.02 15.69
C LYS A 228 -27.24 16.40 15.51
N ASP A 229 -26.42 17.45 15.45
CA ASP A 229 -26.91 18.81 15.21
C ASP A 229 -27.47 19.00 13.80
N VAL A 230 -26.85 18.40 12.78
CA VAL A 230 -27.24 18.60 11.37
C VAL A 230 -28.32 17.62 10.93
N PHE A 231 -28.19 16.34 11.25
CA PHE A 231 -29.09 15.28 10.78
C PHE A 231 -30.06 14.77 11.85
N GLY A 232 -29.93 15.23 13.10
CA GLY A 232 -30.77 14.78 14.21
C GLY A 232 -30.40 13.40 14.76
N THR A 233 -29.34 12.79 14.27
CA THR A 233 -28.86 11.45 14.68
C THR A 233 -27.34 11.40 14.57
N ASP A 234 -26.72 10.53 15.37
CA ASP A 234 -25.31 10.18 15.33
C ASP A 234 -25.11 8.67 15.10
N ASP A 235 -26.18 7.94 14.77
CA ASP A 235 -26.13 6.51 14.47
C ASP A 235 -25.35 6.23 13.19
N PRO A 236 -24.30 5.35 13.20
CA PRO A 236 -23.45 5.09 12.06
C PRO A 236 -24.19 4.60 10.82
N ASN A 237 -25.22 3.76 10.98
CA ASN A 237 -26.00 3.26 9.86
C ASN A 237 -26.91 4.33 9.24
N ALA A 238 -27.40 5.28 10.04
CA ALA A 238 -28.15 6.41 9.54
C ALA A 238 -27.25 7.40 8.81
N ILE A 239 -26.08 7.72 9.37
CA ILE A 239 -25.09 8.60 8.73
C ILE A 239 -24.54 7.97 7.45
N GLN A 240 -24.27 6.65 7.40
CA GLN A 240 -23.89 5.98 6.16
C GLN A 240 -24.92 6.19 5.03
N LYS A 241 -26.23 6.26 5.34
CA LYS A 241 -27.26 6.52 4.33
C LYS A 241 -27.23 7.96 3.80
N GLU A 242 -26.87 8.92 4.66
CA GLU A 242 -26.67 10.32 4.26
C GLU A 242 -25.41 10.53 3.41
N LEU A 243 -24.41 9.65 3.57
CA LEU A 243 -23.12 9.69 2.88
C LEU A 243 -22.93 8.57 1.83
N ALA A 244 -24.00 7.91 1.39
CA ALA A 244 -23.92 6.65 0.65
C ALA A 244 -23.28 6.76 -0.77
N ASP A 245 -23.18 7.95 -1.31
CA ASP A 245 -22.56 8.27 -2.59
C ASP A 245 -22.08 9.73 -2.63
N TRP A 246 -21.30 10.09 -3.65
CA TRP A 246 -20.75 11.44 -3.79
C TRP A 246 -21.84 12.53 -3.99
N THR A 247 -23.01 12.19 -4.55
CA THR A 247 -24.12 13.14 -4.69
C THR A 247 -24.71 13.49 -3.33
N LYS A 248 -24.94 12.48 -2.48
CA LYS A 248 -25.40 12.66 -1.12
C LYS A 248 -24.36 13.35 -0.25
N PHE A 249 -23.08 13.00 -0.43
CA PHE A 249 -21.96 13.64 0.26
C PHE A 249 -21.93 15.16 0.00
N GLN A 250 -22.12 15.57 -1.26
CA GLN A 250 -22.21 16.99 -1.62
C GLN A 250 -23.48 17.65 -1.05
N ALA A 251 -24.59 16.94 -1.03
CA ALA A 251 -25.83 17.45 -0.39
C ALA A 251 -25.63 17.62 1.13
N ALA A 252 -24.99 16.66 1.79
CA ALA A 252 -24.64 16.77 3.20
C ALA A 252 -23.71 17.96 3.48
N ALA A 253 -22.75 18.26 2.59
CA ALA A 253 -21.88 19.44 2.71
C ALA A 253 -22.68 20.75 2.71
N ALA A 254 -23.73 20.84 1.90
CA ALA A 254 -24.61 22.00 1.88
C ALA A 254 -25.40 22.15 3.20
N GLU A 255 -25.85 21.05 3.82
CA GLU A 255 -26.50 21.09 5.14
C GLU A 255 -25.52 21.48 6.25
N MET A 256 -24.26 20.94 6.22
CA MET A 256 -23.19 21.35 7.15
C MET A 256 -22.95 22.86 7.09
N LYS A 257 -22.89 23.43 5.89
CA LYS A 257 -22.65 24.85 5.68
C LYS A 257 -23.73 25.73 6.30
N LYS A 258 -24.99 25.31 6.28
CA LYS A 258 -26.11 26.08 6.92
C LYS A 258 -25.93 26.19 8.43
N LYS A 259 -25.19 25.27 9.03
CA LYS A 259 -24.87 25.22 10.46
C LYS A 259 -23.46 25.75 10.79
N GLU A 260 -22.79 26.36 9.81
CA GLU A 260 -21.42 26.88 9.93
C GLU A 260 -20.35 25.83 10.21
N TYR A 261 -20.61 24.58 9.80
CA TYR A 261 -19.64 23.49 9.77
C TYR A 261 -19.00 23.35 8.39
N PHE A 262 -17.82 22.75 8.36
CA PHE A 262 -17.15 22.28 7.14
C PHE A 262 -17.40 20.78 6.96
N MET A 263 -17.56 20.35 5.72
CA MET A 263 -17.72 18.92 5.41
C MET A 263 -16.41 18.16 5.62
N VAL A 264 -15.30 18.68 5.07
CA VAL A 264 -13.94 18.18 5.20
C VAL A 264 -12.99 19.32 5.57
N SER A 265 -11.77 19.00 6.02
CA SER A 265 -10.81 19.99 6.45
C SER A 265 -10.13 20.70 5.27
N GLY A 266 -9.62 19.95 4.31
CA GLY A 266 -8.78 20.52 3.27
C GLY A 266 -9.00 20.00 1.87
N TYR A 267 -8.13 20.44 0.99
CA TYR A 267 -8.14 20.12 -0.44
C TYR A 267 -7.81 18.64 -0.74
N TYR A 268 -7.10 17.99 0.17
CA TYR A 268 -6.59 16.62 0.01
C TYR A 268 -7.52 15.54 0.52
N ASP A 269 -8.41 15.87 1.47
CA ASP A 269 -9.08 14.88 2.31
C ASP A 269 -9.89 13.86 1.51
N THR A 270 -10.42 14.24 0.35
CA THR A 270 -11.22 13.35 -0.50
C THR A 270 -10.43 12.71 -1.64
N PHE A 271 -9.13 12.99 -1.78
CA PHE A 271 -8.37 12.51 -2.93
C PHE A 271 -8.20 10.99 -2.95
N ALA A 272 -7.84 10.39 -1.81
CA ALA A 272 -7.60 8.96 -1.72
C ALA A 272 -8.81 8.10 -2.16
N PRO A 273 -10.06 8.37 -1.71
CA PRO A 273 -11.22 7.65 -2.22
C PRO A 273 -11.37 7.65 -3.74
N TYR A 274 -11.08 8.76 -4.40
CA TYR A 274 -11.15 8.84 -5.86
C TYR A 274 -9.97 8.16 -6.56
N ARG A 275 -8.75 8.29 -6.00
CA ARG A 275 -7.54 7.69 -6.58
C ARG A 275 -7.64 6.17 -6.63
N PHE A 276 -8.02 5.53 -5.54
CA PHE A 276 -8.06 4.06 -5.42
C PHE A 276 -9.28 3.40 -6.05
N THR A 277 -10.19 4.18 -6.58
CA THR A 277 -11.39 3.69 -7.27
C THR A 277 -11.43 4.14 -8.73
N ALA A 278 -10.29 4.60 -9.25
CA ALA A 278 -10.12 4.80 -10.68
C ALA A 278 -10.39 3.50 -11.43
N ASP A 279 -11.11 3.61 -12.53
CA ASP A 279 -11.50 2.49 -13.39
C ASP A 279 -10.43 2.14 -14.44
N ARG A 280 -9.34 2.90 -14.47
CA ARG A 280 -8.21 2.75 -15.39
C ARG A 280 -6.95 3.42 -14.87
N HIS A 281 -5.82 3.00 -15.39
CA HIS A 281 -4.53 3.66 -15.17
C HIS A 281 -4.44 5.02 -15.88
N TRP A 282 -3.41 5.79 -15.51
CA TRP A 282 -3.07 7.05 -16.17
C TRP A 282 -2.40 6.86 -17.53
N GLU A 283 -2.03 5.65 -17.85
CA GLU A 283 -1.45 5.25 -19.14
C GLU A 283 -2.29 4.12 -19.74
N ASN A 284 -2.50 4.17 -21.07
CA ASN A 284 -3.13 3.10 -21.83
C ASN A 284 -2.53 3.06 -23.23
N ASP A 285 -1.90 1.95 -23.59
CA ASP A 285 -1.27 1.72 -24.91
C ASP A 285 -0.29 2.84 -25.34
N GLY A 286 0.54 3.30 -24.41
CA GLY A 286 1.53 4.36 -24.63
C GLY A 286 0.95 5.77 -24.65
N LYS A 287 -0.34 5.93 -24.34
CA LYS A 287 -1.02 7.22 -24.26
C LYS A 287 -1.33 7.60 -22.83
N MET A 288 -1.10 8.86 -22.51
CA MET A 288 -1.57 9.42 -21.25
C MET A 288 -3.09 9.57 -21.28
N VAL A 289 -3.76 9.12 -20.23
CA VAL A 289 -5.21 9.25 -20.01
C VAL A 289 -5.47 9.79 -18.62
N ILE A 290 -6.33 10.79 -18.47
CA ILE A 290 -6.80 11.21 -17.16
C ILE A 290 -7.98 10.32 -16.76
N PRO A 291 -7.88 9.54 -15.65
CA PRO A 291 -9.01 8.74 -15.19
C PRO A 291 -10.24 9.59 -14.87
N GLU A 292 -11.43 9.10 -15.22
CA GLU A 292 -12.69 9.83 -14.98
C GLU A 292 -12.89 10.16 -13.50
N ALA A 293 -12.45 9.29 -12.60
CA ALA A 293 -12.47 9.55 -11.16
C ALA A 293 -11.69 10.82 -10.78
N MET A 294 -10.58 11.11 -11.45
CA MET A 294 -9.79 12.31 -11.21
C MET A 294 -10.47 13.59 -11.71
N VAL A 295 -11.17 13.49 -12.83
CA VAL A 295 -12.01 14.58 -13.35
C VAL A 295 -13.14 14.89 -12.37
N GLN A 296 -13.82 13.85 -11.87
CA GLN A 296 -14.90 13.99 -10.89
C GLN A 296 -14.42 14.57 -9.56
N TRP A 297 -13.26 14.13 -9.05
CA TRP A 297 -12.65 14.71 -7.87
C TRP A 297 -12.35 16.20 -8.05
N ARG A 298 -11.74 16.58 -9.16
CA ARG A 298 -11.42 17.98 -9.49
C ARG A 298 -12.68 18.85 -9.47
N ASP A 299 -13.73 18.41 -10.16
CA ASP A 299 -14.95 19.18 -10.31
C ASP A 299 -15.72 19.28 -8.99
N MET A 300 -15.73 18.23 -8.17
CA MET A 300 -16.26 18.26 -6.81
C MET A 300 -15.47 19.23 -5.93
N MET A 301 -14.14 19.17 -5.93
CA MET A 301 -13.32 20.07 -5.10
C MET A 301 -13.39 21.53 -5.55
N ALA A 302 -13.54 21.80 -6.83
CA ALA A 302 -13.83 23.15 -7.33
C ALA A 302 -15.16 23.67 -6.77
N SER A 303 -16.21 22.83 -6.77
CA SER A 303 -17.50 23.14 -6.14
C SER A 303 -17.38 23.36 -4.63
N PHE A 304 -16.64 22.50 -3.92
CA PHE A 304 -16.41 22.63 -2.47
C PHE A 304 -15.69 23.93 -2.13
N THR A 305 -14.72 24.32 -2.93
CA THR A 305 -13.98 25.58 -2.77
C THR A 305 -14.89 26.80 -2.98
N ALA A 306 -15.68 26.78 -4.06
CA ALA A 306 -16.59 27.88 -4.40
C ALA A 306 -17.68 28.07 -3.33
N ASN A 307 -18.19 26.98 -2.73
CA ASN A 307 -19.23 27.00 -1.71
C ASN A 307 -18.70 27.07 -0.26
N ALA A 308 -17.38 27.06 -0.09
CA ALA A 308 -16.71 27.03 1.21
C ALA A 308 -17.18 25.85 2.09
N TYR A 309 -17.20 24.63 1.53
CA TYR A 309 -17.53 23.39 2.23
C TYR A 309 -16.33 22.76 2.95
N HIS A 310 -15.13 23.29 2.77
CA HIS A 310 -13.91 22.89 3.48
C HIS A 310 -13.20 24.08 4.12
N ASN A 311 -12.33 23.81 5.10
CA ASN A 311 -11.60 24.82 5.87
C ASN A 311 -10.31 25.29 5.18
N LYS A 312 -10.01 24.83 3.95
CA LYS A 312 -8.85 25.22 3.13
C LYS A 312 -7.49 24.86 3.73
N THR A 313 -7.44 23.85 4.56
CA THR A 313 -6.21 23.36 5.17
C THR A 313 -5.45 22.41 4.24
N GLN A 314 -4.19 22.12 4.59
CA GLN A 314 -3.41 21.07 3.96
C GLN A 314 -3.05 19.99 4.99
N ILE A 315 -3.01 18.74 4.55
CA ILE A 315 -2.67 17.60 5.42
C ILE A 315 -1.32 17.84 6.09
N GLY A 316 -1.26 17.63 7.42
CA GLY A 316 -0.08 17.81 8.24
C GLY A 316 0.17 19.22 8.75
N GLU A 317 -0.53 20.23 8.25
CA GLU A 317 -0.46 21.57 8.81
C GLU A 317 -1.14 21.68 10.18
N LYS A 318 -0.73 22.67 10.95
CA LYS A 318 -1.23 22.89 12.30
C LYS A 318 -2.76 23.09 12.34
N GLU A 319 -3.30 23.79 11.38
CA GLU A 319 -4.73 24.07 11.23
C GLU A 319 -5.51 22.80 10.91
N TRP A 320 -4.96 21.93 10.05
CA TRP A 320 -5.54 20.63 9.74
C TRP A 320 -5.54 19.68 10.95
N LEU A 321 -4.46 19.69 11.74
CA LEU A 321 -4.42 18.94 13.00
C LEU A 321 -5.43 19.49 14.01
N ALA A 322 -5.58 20.82 14.10
CA ALA A 322 -6.53 21.47 15.00
C ALA A 322 -7.99 21.18 14.65
N ASP A 323 -8.30 20.98 13.36
CA ASP A 323 -9.65 20.63 12.90
C ASP A 323 -10.14 19.28 13.44
N GLN A 324 -9.21 18.39 13.84
CA GLN A 324 -9.49 17.10 14.47
C GLN A 324 -9.69 17.21 15.98
N GLY A 325 -9.51 18.40 16.55
CA GLY A 325 -9.58 18.67 17.97
C GLY A 325 -10.86 19.42 18.41
N PRO A 326 -10.93 19.80 19.71
CA PRO A 326 -12.09 20.42 20.31
C PRO A 326 -12.54 21.75 19.66
N ALA A 327 -11.59 22.49 19.08
CA ALA A 327 -11.87 23.77 18.40
C ALA A 327 -12.33 23.58 16.94
N GLY A 328 -12.17 22.39 16.38
CA GLY A 328 -12.48 22.09 14.98
C GLY A 328 -13.99 22.12 14.70
N LYS A 329 -14.36 22.58 13.52
CA LYS A 329 -15.74 22.59 13.01
C LYS A 329 -15.90 21.67 11.78
N VAL A 330 -15.01 20.71 11.61
CA VAL A 330 -15.01 19.78 10.50
C VAL A 330 -15.83 18.56 10.84
N PHE A 331 -16.71 18.16 9.93
CA PHE A 331 -17.61 17.03 10.12
C PHE A 331 -16.90 15.70 9.95
N CYS A 332 -16.16 15.51 8.84
CA CYS A 332 -15.56 14.21 8.58
C CYS A 332 -14.15 14.27 7.97
N PHE A 333 -13.45 13.15 8.13
CA PHE A 333 -12.11 12.89 7.63
C PHE A 333 -12.08 11.51 6.96
N PHE A 334 -11.37 11.39 5.86
CA PHE A 334 -11.06 10.10 5.24
C PHE A 334 -9.72 9.60 5.78
N ARG A 335 -9.72 8.39 6.39
CA ARG A 335 -8.57 7.89 7.13
C ARG A 335 -8.27 6.43 6.82
N ALA A 336 -6.96 6.10 6.86
CA ALA A 336 -6.54 4.73 7.11
C ALA A 336 -6.97 4.32 8.51
N ILE A 337 -7.42 3.08 8.67
CA ILE A 337 -7.87 2.57 9.97
C ILE A 337 -6.78 2.66 11.03
N ASN A 338 -5.51 2.43 10.68
CA ASN A 338 -4.38 2.50 11.60
C ASN A 338 -4.05 3.93 12.09
N ASP A 339 -4.57 4.98 11.42
CA ASP A 339 -4.36 6.38 11.82
C ASP A 339 -5.41 6.87 12.84
N ILE A 340 -6.51 6.13 13.02
CA ILE A 340 -7.65 6.58 13.83
C ILE A 340 -7.28 6.57 15.31
N ASP A 341 -6.86 5.44 15.83
CA ASP A 341 -6.62 5.24 17.26
C ASP A 341 -5.32 5.90 17.75
N SER A 342 -4.29 5.96 16.90
CA SER A 342 -3.00 6.48 17.30
C SER A 342 -2.88 8.00 17.14
N ARG A 343 -3.35 8.54 16.01
CA ARG A 343 -3.14 9.97 15.68
C ARG A 343 -4.38 10.83 15.94
N MET A 344 -5.55 10.44 15.44
CA MET A 344 -6.76 11.24 15.67
C MET A 344 -7.16 11.30 17.14
N ALA A 345 -7.03 10.17 17.88
CA ALA A 345 -7.31 10.15 19.31
C ALA A 345 -6.45 11.17 20.07
N ALA A 346 -5.15 11.27 19.73
CA ALA A 346 -4.26 12.25 20.35
C ALA A 346 -4.67 13.70 20.07
N TYR A 347 -5.09 14.03 18.84
CA TYR A 347 -5.55 15.37 18.48
C TYR A 347 -6.92 15.75 19.05
N SER A 348 -7.73 14.74 19.42
CA SER A 348 -9.07 14.95 20.01
C SER A 348 -9.02 15.51 21.43
N LEU A 349 -7.88 15.34 22.13
CA LEU A 349 -7.72 15.73 23.54
C LEU A 349 -7.63 17.25 23.72
N ALA A 350 -8.26 17.75 24.80
CA ALA A 350 -8.06 19.12 25.25
C ALA A 350 -6.76 19.29 26.04
N ASP A 351 -6.37 18.24 26.79
CA ASP A 351 -5.11 18.20 27.55
C ASP A 351 -4.42 16.84 27.31
N ALA A 352 -3.30 16.87 26.60
CA ALA A 352 -2.51 15.69 26.28
C ALA A 352 -1.82 15.03 27.50
N ASN A 353 -1.80 15.70 28.67
CA ASN A 353 -1.28 15.15 29.91
C ASN A 353 -2.34 14.36 30.72
N MET A 354 -3.58 14.45 30.33
CA MET A 354 -4.68 13.69 30.93
C MET A 354 -4.92 12.38 30.15
N ALA A 355 -5.57 11.43 30.79
CA ALA A 355 -5.94 10.17 30.14
C ALA A 355 -6.80 10.41 28.88
N PRO A 356 -6.62 9.61 27.82
CA PRO A 356 -7.48 9.63 26.65
C PRO A 356 -8.82 8.94 26.96
N GLU A 357 -9.75 9.70 27.51
CA GLU A 357 -11.07 9.24 27.92
C GLU A 357 -12.15 10.27 27.66
N GLU A 358 -13.41 9.86 27.70
CA GLU A 358 -14.56 10.74 27.57
C GLU A 358 -14.52 11.87 28.61
N GLY A 359 -14.69 13.11 28.14
CA GLY A 359 -14.55 14.33 28.95
C GLY A 359 -13.22 15.05 28.76
N ASN A 360 -12.20 14.43 28.19
CA ASN A 360 -10.99 15.12 27.77
C ASN A 360 -11.10 15.54 26.30
N GLY A 361 -11.51 16.78 26.08
CA GLY A 361 -11.73 17.32 24.73
C GLY A 361 -12.95 16.74 24.04
N ILE A 362 -12.75 16.16 22.89
CA ILE A 362 -13.79 15.48 22.09
C ILE A 362 -13.51 13.99 21.91
N TYR A 363 -12.71 13.41 22.82
CA TYR A 363 -12.51 11.97 22.85
C TYR A 363 -13.86 11.26 23.07
N GLY A 364 -14.16 10.27 22.24
CA GLY A 364 -15.46 9.58 22.24
C GLY A 364 -16.54 10.26 21.37
N ASP A 365 -16.28 11.43 20.77
CA ASP A 365 -17.23 12.12 19.88
C ASP A 365 -17.06 11.73 18.40
N TYR A 366 -16.29 10.71 18.10
CA TYR A 366 -16.10 10.19 16.75
C TYR A 366 -16.84 8.88 16.52
N ALA A 367 -17.14 8.61 15.26
CA ALA A 367 -17.60 7.30 14.76
C ALA A 367 -17.11 7.10 13.33
N VAL A 368 -17.20 5.85 12.85
CA VAL A 368 -16.80 5.48 11.50
C VAL A 368 -17.97 4.96 10.67
N CYS A 369 -17.93 5.22 9.37
CA CYS A 369 -18.77 4.61 8.34
C CYS A 369 -17.95 4.40 7.06
N CYS A 370 -18.45 3.62 6.09
CA CYS A 370 -17.74 3.45 4.81
C CYS A 370 -17.65 4.75 4.00
N GLY A 371 -18.55 5.71 4.24
CA GLY A 371 -18.65 6.94 3.46
C GLY A 371 -19.22 6.69 2.05
N PRO A 372 -18.98 7.62 1.11
CA PRO A 372 -19.56 7.56 -0.24
C PRO A 372 -18.95 6.45 -1.09
N GLN A 373 -17.77 5.95 -0.72
CA GLN A 373 -17.02 4.98 -1.50
C GLN A 373 -15.96 4.31 -0.63
N SER A 374 -15.84 2.97 -0.76
CA SER A 374 -14.73 2.24 -0.14
C SER A 374 -13.45 2.49 -0.93
N TYR A 375 -12.33 2.57 -0.24
CA TYR A 375 -11.02 2.81 -0.83
C TYR A 375 -9.93 2.15 0.02
N CYS A 376 -8.78 1.89 -0.58
CA CYS A 376 -7.58 1.46 0.13
C CYS A 376 -6.71 2.69 0.43
N THR A 377 -6.00 2.69 1.54
CA THR A 377 -4.99 3.72 1.81
C THR A 377 -3.92 3.22 2.76
N GLY A 378 -2.67 3.32 2.35
CA GLY A 378 -1.55 2.71 3.06
C GLY A 378 -1.55 1.18 2.94
N GLY A 379 -0.76 0.52 3.79
CA GLY A 379 -0.51 -0.91 3.79
C GLY A 379 0.94 -1.23 3.51
N VAL A 380 1.33 -2.42 3.88
CA VAL A 380 2.71 -2.92 3.79
C VAL A 380 2.69 -4.30 3.17
N TRP A 381 3.47 -4.50 2.13
CA TRP A 381 3.64 -5.79 1.47
C TRP A 381 5.02 -6.34 1.75
N ILE A 382 5.11 -7.67 1.84
CA ILE A 382 6.34 -8.43 1.91
C ILE A 382 6.62 -9.06 0.54
N LEU A 383 7.86 -8.93 0.08
CA LEU A 383 8.34 -9.41 -1.21
C LEU A 383 9.58 -10.28 -1.01
N ALA A 384 9.73 -11.30 -1.85
CA ALA A 384 10.94 -12.10 -1.91
C ALA A 384 11.85 -11.61 -3.04
N ALA A 385 13.11 -11.37 -2.73
CA ALA A 385 14.08 -10.93 -3.72
C ALA A 385 14.59 -12.11 -4.58
N PRO A 386 14.87 -11.91 -5.88
CA PRO A 386 15.46 -12.96 -6.73
C PRO A 386 16.85 -13.41 -6.29
N SER A 387 17.49 -12.64 -5.41
CA SER A 387 18.82 -12.95 -4.85
C SER A 387 18.78 -13.85 -3.63
N THR A 388 17.61 -14.21 -3.13
CA THR A 388 17.48 -15.08 -1.95
C THR A 388 18.13 -16.43 -2.17
N ASP A 389 18.76 -16.94 -1.14
CA ASP A 389 19.20 -18.32 -1.03
C ASP A 389 18.48 -19.10 0.10
N ASN A 390 17.37 -18.50 0.61
CA ASN A 390 16.51 -19.03 1.66
C ASN A 390 15.06 -19.25 1.22
N LEU A 391 14.85 -19.65 -0.03
CA LEU A 391 13.53 -19.65 -0.68
C LEU A 391 12.45 -20.48 0.07
N LEU A 392 12.82 -21.61 0.68
CA LEU A 392 11.88 -22.42 1.46
C LEU A 392 11.49 -21.73 2.76
N LEU A 393 12.43 -21.03 3.40
CA LEU A 393 12.16 -20.25 4.60
C LEU A 393 11.36 -18.98 4.28
N ASP A 394 11.66 -18.31 3.16
CA ASP A 394 10.86 -17.19 2.66
C ASP A 394 9.40 -17.60 2.46
N ARG A 395 9.17 -18.76 1.81
CA ARG A 395 7.83 -19.31 1.63
C ARG A 395 7.14 -19.58 2.95
N GLU A 396 7.81 -20.23 3.89
CA GLU A 396 7.24 -20.52 5.22
C GLU A 396 6.89 -19.24 5.98
N ILE A 397 7.76 -18.24 5.92
CA ILE A 397 7.51 -16.93 6.54
C ILE A 397 6.30 -16.25 5.91
N MET A 398 6.24 -16.19 4.58
CA MET A 398 5.12 -15.58 3.88
C MET A 398 3.81 -16.31 4.17
N GLU A 399 3.80 -17.65 4.14
CA GLU A 399 2.62 -18.46 4.47
C GLU A 399 2.14 -18.21 5.89
N ASN A 400 3.02 -18.33 6.89
CA ASN A 400 2.65 -18.13 8.29
C ASN A 400 2.17 -16.70 8.55
N LEU A 401 2.88 -15.71 8.00
CA LEU A 401 2.58 -14.30 8.26
C LEU A 401 1.33 -13.81 7.53
N THR A 402 1.02 -14.35 6.35
CA THR A 402 -0.04 -13.78 5.48
C THR A 402 -1.20 -14.72 5.17
N CYS A 403 -1.06 -16.05 5.43
CA CYS A 403 -2.08 -17.05 5.14
C CYS A 403 -2.61 -17.76 6.40
N ASN A 404 -1.93 -17.64 7.54
CA ASN A 404 -2.37 -18.27 8.79
C ASN A 404 -3.48 -17.46 9.45
N SER A 405 -4.74 -17.72 9.09
CA SER A 405 -5.90 -17.00 9.60
C SER A 405 -6.02 -17.02 11.13
N THR A 406 -5.56 -18.09 11.80
CA THR A 406 -5.57 -18.18 13.26
C THR A 406 -4.58 -17.21 13.89
N MET A 407 -3.36 -17.10 13.34
CA MET A 407 -2.36 -16.16 13.80
C MET A 407 -2.81 -14.71 13.51
N LEU A 408 -3.27 -14.45 12.30
CA LEU A 408 -3.77 -13.14 11.88
C LEU A 408 -4.95 -12.66 12.74
N TYR A 409 -5.89 -13.55 13.06
CA TYR A 409 -6.97 -13.22 13.99
C TYR A 409 -6.46 -12.85 15.39
N LYS A 410 -5.46 -13.59 15.92
CA LYS A 410 -4.86 -13.26 17.22
C LYS A 410 -4.14 -11.92 17.22
N ILE A 411 -3.38 -11.64 16.15
CA ILE A 411 -2.72 -10.34 15.96
C ILE A 411 -3.78 -9.23 15.98
N ALA A 412 -4.83 -9.36 15.16
CA ALA A 412 -5.90 -8.35 15.09
C ALA A 412 -6.61 -8.15 16.43
N GLN A 413 -6.77 -9.21 17.21
CA GLN A 413 -7.44 -9.15 18.52
C GLN A 413 -6.60 -8.45 19.58
N ASN A 414 -5.28 -8.65 19.56
CA ASN A 414 -4.37 -8.17 20.60
C ASN A 414 -3.79 -6.80 20.28
N GLU A 415 -3.44 -6.57 19.00
CA GLU A 415 -2.82 -5.32 18.54
C GLU A 415 -3.83 -4.31 17.99
N GLU A 416 -5.11 -4.68 17.94
CA GLU A 416 -6.23 -3.84 17.44
C GLU A 416 -6.04 -3.36 15.98
N ILE A 417 -5.26 -4.09 15.19
CA ILE A 417 -5.03 -3.82 13.76
C ILE A 417 -5.95 -4.67 12.86
N PHE A 418 -6.21 -4.19 11.66
CA PHE A 418 -6.99 -4.93 10.67
C PHE A 418 -6.07 -5.79 9.81
N THR A 419 -6.12 -7.12 10.01
CA THR A 419 -5.25 -8.07 9.31
C THR A 419 -5.90 -8.61 8.03
N ASN A 420 -5.08 -9.20 7.16
CA ASN A 420 -5.50 -9.69 5.86
C ASN A 420 -6.08 -11.13 5.92
N THR A 421 -7.14 -11.31 6.70
CA THR A 421 -7.90 -12.57 6.80
C THR A 421 -9.41 -12.29 6.80
N VAL A 422 -10.08 -12.69 5.75
CA VAL A 422 -11.54 -12.49 5.60
C VAL A 422 -12.31 -13.18 6.73
N SER A 423 -11.96 -14.44 7.04
CA SER A 423 -12.60 -15.22 8.10
C SER A 423 -12.37 -14.63 9.49
N GLY A 424 -11.13 -14.22 9.79
CA GLY A 424 -10.75 -13.60 11.05
C GLY A 424 -11.43 -12.25 11.28
N MET A 425 -11.43 -11.38 10.28
CA MET A 425 -12.03 -10.05 10.36
C MET A 425 -13.55 -10.12 10.43
N ARG A 426 -14.18 -11.05 9.70
CA ARG A 426 -15.63 -11.32 9.83
C ARG A 426 -15.99 -11.74 11.25
N ARG A 427 -15.15 -12.54 11.89
CA ARG A 427 -15.34 -12.96 13.28
C ARG A 427 -15.28 -11.77 14.22
N LEU A 428 -14.25 -10.90 14.12
CA LEU A 428 -14.12 -9.69 14.95
C LEU A 428 -15.27 -8.71 14.73
N ALA A 429 -15.76 -8.56 13.49
CA ALA A 429 -16.94 -7.76 13.19
C ALA A 429 -18.19 -8.26 13.91
N GLY A 430 -18.32 -9.58 14.12
CA GLY A 430 -19.43 -10.19 14.85
C GLY A 430 -19.26 -10.23 16.39
N GLU A 431 -18.11 -9.83 16.90
CA GLU A 431 -17.84 -9.79 18.34
C GLU A 431 -18.33 -8.49 18.99
N ASN A 432 -18.55 -8.54 20.29
CA ASN A 432 -19.02 -7.39 21.07
C ASN A 432 -17.83 -6.51 21.50
N LYS A 433 -16.96 -6.13 20.54
CA LYS A 433 -15.86 -5.19 20.78
C LYS A 433 -16.41 -3.77 20.83
N THR A 434 -15.80 -2.94 21.65
CA THR A 434 -16.14 -1.52 21.76
C THR A 434 -14.86 -0.70 21.77
N ASP A 435 -14.86 0.38 21.00
CA ASP A 435 -13.79 1.36 20.97
C ASP A 435 -14.27 2.63 21.68
N SER A 436 -13.55 3.04 22.71
CA SER A 436 -13.92 4.22 23.51
C SER A 436 -13.72 5.53 22.75
N PHE A 437 -12.73 5.63 21.87
CA PHE A 437 -12.52 6.79 21.02
C PHE A 437 -13.68 6.97 20.02
N LEU A 438 -14.23 5.86 19.54
CA LEU A 438 -15.38 5.85 18.62
C LEU A 438 -16.74 5.80 19.35
N GLY A 439 -16.78 6.22 20.63
CA GLY A 439 -18.03 6.29 21.41
C GLY A 439 -18.71 4.94 21.63
N GLY A 440 -17.91 3.88 21.74
CA GLY A 440 -18.39 2.51 21.98
C GLY A 440 -18.79 1.76 20.70
N GLN A 441 -18.53 2.28 19.52
CA GLN A 441 -18.75 1.55 18.27
C GLN A 441 -17.78 0.38 18.13
N ASN A 442 -18.21 -0.77 17.58
CA ASN A 442 -17.30 -1.79 17.05
C ASN A 442 -16.81 -1.35 15.66
N PRO A 443 -15.55 -0.91 15.50
CA PRO A 443 -15.09 -0.43 14.20
C PRO A 443 -14.90 -1.56 13.17
N PHE A 444 -14.66 -2.80 13.62
CA PHE A 444 -14.42 -3.95 12.74
C PHE A 444 -15.60 -4.28 11.83
N GLU A 445 -16.84 -3.94 12.24
CA GLU A 445 -18.01 -4.08 11.35
C GLU A 445 -17.84 -3.21 10.08
N VAL A 446 -17.47 -1.95 10.26
CA VAL A 446 -17.30 -1.01 9.16
C VAL A 446 -16.03 -1.33 8.37
N TYR A 447 -14.94 -1.69 9.02
CA TYR A 447 -13.69 -2.04 8.37
C TYR A 447 -13.84 -3.28 7.47
N TYR A 448 -14.53 -4.31 7.99
CA TYR A 448 -14.83 -5.51 7.22
C TYR A 448 -15.72 -5.21 6.01
N GLU A 449 -16.77 -4.39 6.21
CA GLU A 449 -17.66 -3.97 5.12
C GLU A 449 -16.89 -3.18 4.06
N ALA A 450 -16.04 -2.21 4.46
CA ALA A 450 -15.23 -1.42 3.57
C ALA A 450 -14.26 -2.29 2.77
N ALA A 451 -13.51 -3.19 3.44
CA ALA A 451 -12.57 -4.10 2.80
C ALA A 451 -13.24 -5.07 1.81
N SER A 452 -14.43 -5.60 2.18
CA SER A 452 -15.17 -6.56 1.35
C SER A 452 -15.74 -5.97 0.04
N ARG A 453 -15.85 -4.64 -0.03
CA ARG A 453 -16.34 -3.91 -1.21
C ARG A 453 -15.24 -3.43 -2.14
N LEU A 454 -13.98 -3.55 -1.72
CA LEU A 454 -12.85 -3.05 -2.49
C LEU A 454 -12.57 -3.94 -3.70
N ASN A 455 -12.36 -3.26 -4.81
CA ASN A 455 -11.81 -3.82 -6.04
C ASN A 455 -10.82 -2.79 -6.57
N CYS A 456 -9.54 -3.15 -6.58
CA CYS A 456 -8.45 -2.26 -6.97
C CYS A 456 -7.86 -2.69 -8.30
N LEU A 457 -7.30 -1.75 -9.03
CA LEU A 457 -6.45 -2.07 -10.17
C LEU A 457 -5.11 -2.66 -9.68
N PRO A 458 -4.42 -3.43 -10.51
CA PRO A 458 -3.01 -3.73 -10.33
C PRO A 458 -2.18 -2.46 -10.12
N ALA A 459 -0.99 -2.59 -9.58
CA ALA A 459 -0.12 -1.43 -9.34
C ALA A 459 0.43 -0.87 -10.66
N GLY A 460 0.02 0.33 -11.05
CA GLY A 460 0.45 1.00 -12.29
C GLY A 460 1.68 1.88 -12.09
N ASN A 461 2.65 1.78 -12.99
CA ASN A 461 3.93 2.49 -12.88
C ASN A 461 3.82 4.02 -12.89
N TYR A 462 2.79 4.55 -13.54
CA TYR A 462 2.58 5.99 -13.71
C TYR A 462 1.61 6.58 -12.69
N ASP A 463 0.76 5.74 -12.08
CA ASP A 463 -0.45 6.16 -11.39
C ASP A 463 -0.16 7.05 -10.19
N ARG A 464 0.83 6.71 -9.39
CA ARG A 464 1.19 7.49 -8.21
C ARG A 464 1.66 8.88 -8.59
N TRP A 465 2.72 8.96 -9.41
CA TRP A 465 3.33 10.24 -9.72
C TRP A 465 2.39 11.15 -10.51
N MET A 466 1.66 10.60 -11.50
CA MET A 466 0.69 11.37 -12.26
C MET A 466 -0.47 11.83 -11.38
N GLY A 467 -1.01 10.96 -10.54
CA GLY A 467 -2.07 11.30 -9.60
C GLY A 467 -1.67 12.42 -8.63
N ASP A 468 -0.49 12.31 -8.02
CA ASP A 468 0.04 13.31 -7.11
C ASP A 468 0.34 14.64 -7.82
N THR A 469 0.93 14.59 -9.02
CA THR A 469 1.22 15.77 -9.83
C THR A 469 -0.08 16.47 -10.26
N TYR A 470 -1.07 15.71 -10.72
CA TYR A 470 -2.39 16.23 -11.07
C TYR A 470 -3.05 16.93 -9.88
N ARG A 471 -3.15 16.23 -8.74
CA ARG A 471 -3.69 16.78 -7.49
C ARG A 471 -3.01 18.09 -7.11
N ASN A 472 -1.68 18.10 -7.06
CA ASN A 472 -0.91 19.27 -6.65
C ASN A 472 -1.12 20.49 -7.59
N ASN A 473 -1.28 20.26 -8.90
CA ASN A 473 -1.59 21.33 -9.84
C ASN A 473 -3.05 21.81 -9.71
N MET A 474 -4.00 20.89 -9.50
CA MET A 474 -5.40 21.29 -9.29
C MET A 474 -5.57 22.10 -7.99
N ILE A 475 -4.81 21.79 -6.94
CA ILE A 475 -4.84 22.61 -5.71
C ILE A 475 -4.40 24.06 -5.98
N LYS A 476 -3.42 24.29 -6.86
CA LYS A 476 -3.05 25.66 -7.26
C LYS A 476 -4.22 26.40 -7.91
N SER A 477 -5.06 25.69 -8.66
CA SER A 477 -6.28 26.26 -9.21
C SER A 477 -7.33 26.55 -8.12
N PHE A 478 -7.52 25.65 -7.16
CA PHE A 478 -8.48 25.85 -6.07
C PHE A 478 -8.07 26.98 -5.13
N THR A 479 -6.78 27.23 -4.95
CA THR A 479 -6.26 28.34 -4.14
C THR A 479 -6.26 29.68 -4.90
N GLY A 480 -6.44 29.65 -6.22
CA GLY A 480 -6.39 30.84 -7.08
C GLY A 480 -4.95 31.28 -7.43
N GLU A 481 -3.95 30.44 -7.20
CA GLU A 481 -2.56 30.65 -7.63
C GLU A 481 -2.45 30.61 -9.17
N LEU A 482 -3.14 29.66 -9.80
CA LEU A 482 -3.28 29.51 -11.25
C LEU A 482 -4.77 29.46 -11.61
N ASP A 483 -5.10 29.79 -12.86
CA ASP A 483 -6.41 29.38 -13.36
C ASP A 483 -6.42 27.88 -13.72
N ARG A 484 -7.61 27.37 -14.08
CA ARG A 484 -7.77 25.93 -14.34
C ARG A 484 -6.95 25.46 -15.54
N ASP A 485 -6.94 26.25 -16.61
CA ASP A 485 -6.28 25.88 -17.85
C ASP A 485 -4.75 25.96 -17.66
N GLU A 486 -4.25 27.01 -17.00
CA GLU A 486 -2.84 27.13 -16.60
C GLU A 486 -2.40 25.95 -15.71
N ALA A 487 -3.23 25.49 -14.78
CA ALA A 487 -2.93 24.35 -13.91
C ALA A 487 -2.87 23.03 -14.70
N MET A 488 -3.74 22.87 -15.70
CA MET A 488 -3.72 21.71 -16.60
C MET A 488 -2.51 21.74 -17.53
N ASP A 489 -2.20 22.88 -18.14
CA ASP A 489 -1.02 23.05 -19.00
C ASP A 489 0.28 22.71 -18.23
N LEU A 490 0.38 23.16 -16.99
CA LEU A 490 1.52 22.84 -16.13
C LEU A 490 1.58 21.35 -15.80
N PHE A 491 0.45 20.68 -15.62
CA PHE A 491 0.41 19.24 -15.42
C PHE A 491 0.91 18.50 -16.67
N TYR A 492 0.41 18.82 -17.86
CA TYR A 492 0.86 18.22 -19.12
C TYR A 492 2.35 18.46 -19.37
N LEU A 493 2.84 19.67 -19.12
CA LEU A 493 4.27 19.97 -19.23
C LEU A 493 5.11 19.05 -18.35
N ARG A 494 4.75 18.88 -17.07
CA ARG A 494 5.47 18.02 -16.15
C ARG A 494 5.43 16.54 -16.55
N VAL A 495 4.31 16.07 -17.11
CA VAL A 495 4.22 14.69 -17.61
C VAL A 495 5.14 14.50 -18.81
N ARG A 496 5.16 15.46 -19.78
CA ARG A 496 6.08 15.40 -20.93
C ARG A 496 7.55 15.41 -20.52
N ASP A 497 7.89 16.21 -19.51
CA ASP A 497 9.27 16.29 -19.03
C ASP A 497 9.72 14.98 -18.37
N ARG A 498 8.81 14.30 -17.64
CA ARG A 498 9.15 13.08 -16.92
C ARG A 498 9.00 11.81 -17.75
N TYR A 499 8.00 11.76 -18.63
CA TYR A 499 7.62 10.60 -19.42
C TYR A 499 7.53 10.98 -20.92
N PRO A 500 8.68 11.34 -21.54
CA PRO A 500 8.72 11.76 -22.95
C PRO A 500 8.31 10.65 -23.93
N GLU A 501 8.24 9.40 -23.47
CA GLU A 501 7.79 8.25 -24.24
C GLU A 501 6.27 8.19 -24.43
N LEU A 502 5.50 8.91 -23.60
CA LEU A 502 4.05 8.88 -23.67
C LEU A 502 3.49 9.87 -24.70
N ASP A 503 2.51 9.42 -25.44
CA ASP A 503 1.68 10.28 -26.30
C ASP A 503 0.69 11.07 -25.45
N ILE A 504 0.76 12.39 -25.49
CA ILE A 504 -0.05 13.30 -24.69
C ILE A 504 -0.86 14.18 -25.63
N GLU A 505 -2.15 13.86 -25.72
CA GLU A 505 -3.11 14.72 -26.44
C GLU A 505 -3.55 15.86 -25.49
N ASP A 506 -3.39 17.14 -25.93
CA ASP A 506 -3.77 18.36 -25.17
C ASP A 506 -5.28 18.60 -25.19
#